data_c40cea4dde59dd8918697ec69ca12867
#
_entry.id   c40cea4dde59dd8918697ec69ca12867
#
_cell.length_a   1.000
_cell.length_b   1.000
_cell.length_c   1.000
_cell.angle_alpha   90.00
_cell.angle_beta   90.00
_cell.angle_gamma   90.00
#
_symmetry.space_group_name_H-M   'P 1'
#
loop_
_entity.id
_entity.type
_entity.pdbx_description
1 polymer ?
#
loop_
_entity_poly.entity_id
_entity_poly.type
_entity_poly.pdbx_seq_one_letter_code
_entity_poly.pdbx_strand_id
1 'polypeptide(L)'
;KVKWHDITSGAKQTQAMAAGSLDASAAMNTASILMANAAGNPIRIATGVAHPTSLFAIVGKPGPKMKIEDLKGKTVVGPKGTVLHQTLVAALTSKGIDPKDVNFINMDIPKGMTAMMAGKADAALLAASGIYKANEGGAKTIATAQGLIQPNLVFTVSGKFAKEHPQ
;
A
#
# COMPACT_ATOMS: atom_id res chain seq x y z
N LYS A 1 -7.31 -24.60 14.68
CA LYS A 1 -6.87 -24.66 13.27
C LYS A 1 -6.94 -23.26 12.66
N VAL A 2 -5.84 -22.76 12.09
CA VAL A 2 -5.80 -21.43 11.44
C VAL A 2 -6.19 -21.60 9.97
N LYS A 3 -7.10 -20.72 9.50
CA LYS A 3 -7.45 -20.59 8.08
C LYS A 3 -6.74 -19.38 7.50
N TRP A 4 -5.91 -19.59 6.48
CA TRP A 4 -5.17 -18.54 5.82
C TRP A 4 -5.94 -17.93 4.65
N HIS A 5 -5.85 -16.59 4.53
CA HIS A 5 -6.40 -15.81 3.41
C HIS A 5 -5.29 -14.96 2.83
N ASP A 6 -5.11 -15.00 1.52
CA ASP A 6 -4.19 -14.10 0.81
C ASP A 6 -4.91 -12.80 0.47
N ILE A 7 -4.60 -11.73 1.22
CA ILE A 7 -5.18 -10.40 1.04
C ILE A 7 -4.07 -9.38 0.84
N THR A 8 -3.95 -8.88 -0.36
CA THR A 8 -2.79 -8.13 -0.86
C THR A 8 -2.67 -6.68 -0.40
N SER A 9 -3.65 -6.11 0.30
CA SER A 9 -3.55 -4.72 0.78
C SER A 9 -4.16 -4.53 2.16
N GLY A 10 -3.56 -3.62 2.96
CA GLY A 10 -4.08 -3.26 4.28
C GLY A 10 -5.52 -2.73 4.24
N ALA A 11 -5.92 -2.02 3.18
CA ALA A 11 -7.29 -1.55 3.02
C ALA A 11 -8.30 -2.71 2.91
N LYS A 12 -7.98 -3.76 2.14
CA LYS A 12 -8.82 -4.96 2.05
C LYS A 12 -8.80 -5.77 3.34
N GLN A 13 -7.66 -5.85 4.02
CA GLN A 13 -7.56 -6.52 5.32
C GLN A 13 -8.45 -5.84 6.36
N THR A 14 -8.45 -4.50 6.44
CA THR A 14 -9.31 -3.76 7.37
C THR A 14 -10.79 -3.92 7.04
N GLN A 15 -11.16 -3.94 5.77
CA GLN A 15 -12.54 -4.22 5.33
C GLN A 15 -12.98 -5.64 5.73
N ALA A 16 -12.13 -6.64 5.55
CA ALA A 16 -12.40 -8.02 5.94
C ALA A 16 -12.56 -8.17 7.47
N MET A 17 -11.76 -7.43 8.26
CA MET A 17 -11.92 -7.37 9.72
C MET A 17 -13.23 -6.70 10.11
N ALA A 18 -13.63 -5.61 9.47
CA ALA A 18 -14.90 -4.93 9.71
C ALA A 18 -16.09 -5.85 9.39
N ALA A 19 -16.01 -6.64 8.33
CA ALA A 19 -17.01 -7.61 7.92
C ALA A 19 -17.03 -8.90 8.79
N GLY A 20 -16.09 -9.04 9.73
CA GLY A 20 -15.95 -10.24 10.57
C GLY A 20 -15.44 -11.49 9.83
N SER A 21 -14.86 -11.33 8.64
CA SER A 21 -14.31 -12.43 7.85
C SER A 21 -12.80 -12.63 8.02
N LEU A 22 -12.14 -11.75 8.79
CA LEU A 22 -10.72 -11.84 9.12
C LEU A 22 -10.52 -11.47 10.59
N ASP A 23 -9.91 -12.38 11.35
CA ASP A 23 -9.66 -12.19 12.79
C ASP A 23 -8.32 -11.51 13.05
N ALA A 24 -7.29 -11.86 12.29
CA ALA A 24 -5.93 -11.38 12.47
C ALA A 24 -5.21 -11.14 11.15
N SER A 25 -4.19 -10.28 11.17
CA SER A 25 -3.30 -10.03 10.03
C SER A 25 -1.83 -10.09 10.46
N ALA A 26 -1.04 -10.85 9.73
CA ALA A 26 0.38 -11.06 10.05
C ALA A 26 1.28 -9.85 9.72
N ALA A 27 0.87 -8.98 8.80
CA ALA A 27 1.68 -7.85 8.36
C ALA A 27 0.79 -6.71 7.83
N MET A 28 0.16 -5.99 8.73
CA MET A 28 -0.61 -4.79 8.40
C MET A 28 0.23 -3.53 8.63
N ASN A 29 0.13 -2.55 7.73
CA ASN A 29 0.77 -1.26 7.94
C ASN A 29 -0.05 -0.37 8.89
N THR A 30 0.65 0.44 9.68
CA THR A 30 0.02 1.30 10.70
C THR A 30 -0.91 2.36 10.10
N ALA A 31 -0.66 2.83 8.88
CA ALA A 31 -1.54 3.78 8.21
C ALA A 31 -2.96 3.20 8.01
N SER A 32 -3.04 1.94 7.56
CA SER A 32 -4.33 1.27 7.39
C SER A 32 -5.07 1.08 8.71
N ILE A 33 -4.34 0.83 9.81
CA ILE A 33 -4.92 0.70 11.16
C ILE A 33 -5.50 2.03 11.62
N LEU A 34 -4.76 3.12 11.47
CA LEU A 34 -5.22 4.45 11.86
C LEU A 34 -6.49 4.85 11.10
N MET A 35 -6.51 4.62 9.78
CA MET A 35 -7.69 4.90 8.96
C MET A 35 -8.89 4.04 9.35
N ALA A 36 -8.69 2.76 9.64
CA ALA A 36 -9.75 1.85 10.06
C ALA A 36 -10.33 2.24 11.43
N ASN A 37 -9.46 2.54 12.40
CA ASN A 37 -9.89 2.98 13.72
C ASN A 37 -10.65 4.32 13.66
N ALA A 38 -10.18 5.27 12.85
CA ALA A 38 -10.87 6.54 12.63
C ALA A 38 -12.26 6.35 11.98
N ALA A 39 -12.42 5.30 11.17
CA ALA A 39 -13.70 4.93 10.56
C ALA A 39 -14.60 4.05 11.47
N GLY A 40 -14.25 3.87 12.73
CA GLY A 40 -15.03 3.10 13.70
C GLY A 40 -14.83 1.57 13.62
N ASN A 41 -13.84 1.10 12.88
CA ASN A 41 -13.47 -0.32 12.83
C ASN A 41 -12.29 -0.58 13.79
N PRO A 42 -12.51 -1.05 15.02
CA PRO A 42 -11.47 -1.19 16.01
C PRO A 42 -10.51 -2.33 15.65
N ILE A 43 -9.24 -1.99 15.45
CA ILE A 43 -8.15 -2.93 15.21
C ILE A 43 -7.11 -2.72 16.30
N ARG A 44 -6.60 -3.81 16.86
CA ARG A 44 -5.56 -3.81 17.91
C ARG A 44 -4.24 -4.30 17.35
N ILE A 45 -3.17 -3.64 17.74
CA ILE A 45 -1.80 -4.10 17.46
C ILE A 45 -1.40 -5.10 18.54
N ALA A 46 -1.03 -6.30 18.12
CA ALA A 46 -0.53 -7.33 19.03
C ALA A 46 1.00 -7.25 19.17
N THR A 47 1.73 -7.05 18.04
CA THR A 47 3.20 -6.91 18.09
C THR A 47 3.73 -6.22 16.83
N GLY A 48 4.96 -5.67 16.93
CA GLY A 48 5.73 -5.19 15.78
C GLY A 48 6.33 -6.34 14.99
N VAL A 49 6.43 -6.19 13.67
CA VAL A 49 7.01 -7.21 12.78
C VAL A 49 8.26 -6.69 12.10
N ALA A 50 8.17 -5.59 11.34
CA ALA A 50 9.27 -5.07 10.55
C ALA A 50 9.07 -3.60 10.15
N HIS A 51 10.15 -2.95 9.70
CA HIS A 51 10.18 -1.58 9.18
C HIS A 51 10.74 -1.54 7.75
N PRO A 52 10.14 -2.26 6.77
CA PRO A 52 10.71 -2.29 5.43
C PRO A 52 10.43 -0.98 4.70
N THR A 53 11.47 -0.35 4.13
CA THR A 53 11.33 0.86 3.32
C THR A 53 11.40 0.57 1.83
N SER A 54 12.22 -0.39 1.42
CA SER A 54 12.41 -0.78 0.01
C SER A 54 11.26 -1.61 -0.58
N LEU A 55 10.40 -2.16 0.28
CA LEU A 55 9.29 -3.02 -0.15
C LEU A 55 8.00 -2.26 -0.54
N PHE A 56 8.02 -0.94 -0.49
CA PHE A 56 6.92 -0.08 -0.94
C PHE A 56 7.45 0.90 -1.97
N ALA A 57 6.89 0.87 -3.17
CA ALA A 57 7.44 1.64 -4.29
C ALA A 57 6.38 2.24 -5.19
N ILE A 58 6.76 3.35 -5.82
CA ILE A 58 6.13 3.92 -7.00
C ILE A 58 6.88 3.35 -8.19
N VAL A 59 6.20 2.63 -9.06
CA VAL A 59 6.79 1.96 -10.22
C VAL A 59 6.17 2.53 -11.48
N GLY A 60 7.00 2.99 -12.42
CA GLY A 60 6.58 3.51 -13.71
C GLY A 60 6.37 2.41 -14.74
N LYS A 61 5.48 2.64 -15.69
CA LYS A 61 5.21 1.71 -16.80
C LYS A 61 6.48 1.33 -17.55
N PRO A 62 6.48 0.21 -18.31
CA PRO A 62 7.60 -0.15 -19.19
C PRO A 62 8.00 0.99 -20.12
N GLY A 63 9.31 1.21 -20.26
CA GLY A 63 9.86 2.30 -21.06
C GLY A 63 10.95 3.10 -20.35
N PRO A 64 11.16 4.38 -20.74
CA PRO A 64 12.12 5.25 -20.10
C PRO A 64 11.85 5.41 -18.59
N LYS A 65 12.92 5.47 -17.78
CA LYS A 65 12.78 5.70 -16.35
C LYS A 65 12.24 7.11 -16.10
N MET A 66 11.09 7.22 -15.46
CA MET A 66 10.52 8.46 -14.99
C MET A 66 11.16 8.88 -13.65
N LYS A 67 11.14 10.18 -13.38
CA LYS A 67 11.43 10.79 -12.07
C LYS A 67 10.12 11.13 -11.36
N ILE A 68 10.19 11.49 -10.07
CA ILE A 68 9.01 11.90 -9.31
C ILE A 68 8.36 13.14 -9.95
N GLU A 69 9.17 14.06 -10.46
CA GLU A 69 8.73 15.29 -11.11
C GLU A 69 7.89 15.03 -12.37
N ASP A 70 8.17 13.96 -13.07
CA ASP A 70 7.46 13.57 -14.30
C ASP A 70 6.02 13.06 -14.03
N LEU A 71 5.69 12.79 -12.75
CA LEU A 71 4.35 12.31 -12.36
C LEU A 71 3.28 13.42 -12.39
N LYS A 72 3.68 14.69 -12.46
CA LYS A 72 2.73 15.81 -12.58
C LYS A 72 1.87 15.65 -13.83
N GLY A 73 0.54 15.69 -13.65
CA GLY A 73 -0.43 15.48 -14.72
C GLY A 73 -0.58 14.02 -15.19
N LYS A 74 0.15 13.07 -14.59
CA LYS A 74 0.11 11.64 -14.96
C LYS A 74 -0.90 10.88 -14.14
N THR A 75 -1.28 9.69 -14.67
CA THR A 75 -2.18 8.77 -13.98
C THR A 75 -1.37 7.78 -13.14
N VAL A 76 -1.60 7.81 -11.83
CA VAL A 76 -1.01 6.89 -10.85
C VAL A 76 -2.12 6.06 -10.21
N VAL A 77 -1.95 4.75 -10.15
CA VAL A 77 -2.94 3.83 -9.60
C VAL A 77 -2.41 3.11 -8.36
N GLY A 78 -3.29 2.87 -7.39
CA GLY A 78 -2.90 2.14 -6.18
C GLY A 78 -3.93 2.24 -5.05
N PRO A 79 -3.71 1.52 -3.94
CA PRO A 79 -4.65 1.47 -2.82
C PRO A 79 -4.59 2.76 -1.98
N LYS A 80 -5.68 3.53 -1.98
CA LYS A 80 -5.84 4.75 -1.17
C LYS A 80 -5.85 4.43 0.34
N GLY A 81 -5.34 5.34 1.15
CA GLY A 81 -5.33 5.21 2.62
C GLY A 81 -4.37 4.15 3.17
N THR A 82 -3.34 3.79 2.41
CA THR A 82 -2.30 2.83 2.80
C THR A 82 -0.93 3.49 2.85
N VAL A 83 0.07 2.76 3.35
CA VAL A 83 1.48 3.19 3.33
C VAL A 83 1.97 3.48 1.90
N LEU A 84 1.45 2.79 0.89
CA LEU A 84 1.77 3.05 -0.51
C LEU A 84 1.28 4.43 -0.96
N HIS A 85 0.06 4.80 -0.58
CA HIS A 85 -0.48 6.12 -0.86
C HIS A 85 0.31 7.21 -0.11
N GLN A 86 0.69 6.96 1.15
CA GLN A 86 1.56 7.88 1.90
C GLN A 86 2.94 8.03 1.24
N THR A 87 3.52 6.95 0.70
CA THR A 87 4.78 7.01 -0.04
C THR A 87 4.67 7.93 -1.26
N LEU A 88 3.57 7.84 -2.02
CA LEU A 88 3.32 8.73 -3.16
C LEU A 88 3.22 10.19 -2.71
N VAL A 89 2.40 10.47 -1.70
CA VAL A 89 2.22 11.83 -1.17
C VAL A 89 3.54 12.40 -0.69
N ALA A 90 4.31 11.65 0.11
CA ALA A 90 5.61 12.08 0.61
C ALA A 90 6.62 12.33 -0.54
N ALA A 91 6.64 11.46 -1.55
CA ALA A 91 7.52 11.62 -2.72
C ALA A 91 7.20 12.92 -3.49
N LEU A 92 5.93 13.17 -3.78
CA LEU A 92 5.49 14.38 -4.48
C LEU A 92 5.81 15.65 -3.67
N THR A 93 5.44 15.64 -2.39
CA THR A 93 5.68 16.78 -1.49
C THR A 93 7.17 17.08 -1.33
N SER A 94 8.03 16.05 -1.28
CA SER A 94 9.50 16.24 -1.22
C SER A 94 10.07 16.98 -2.44
N LYS A 95 9.32 17.02 -3.53
CA LYS A 95 9.66 17.73 -4.77
C LYS A 95 8.82 18.98 -5.01
N GLY A 96 8.05 19.42 -4.01
CA GLY A 96 7.20 20.61 -4.10
C GLY A 96 5.99 20.44 -5.03
N ILE A 97 5.59 19.19 -5.33
CA ILE A 97 4.43 18.87 -6.17
C ILE A 97 3.21 18.66 -5.28
N ASP A 98 2.11 19.38 -5.55
CA ASP A 98 0.85 19.11 -4.88
C ASP A 98 0.33 17.71 -5.31
N PRO A 99 -0.01 16.82 -4.39
CA PRO A 99 -0.62 15.52 -4.72
C PRO A 99 -1.87 15.63 -5.61
N LYS A 100 -2.57 16.75 -5.60
CA LYS A 100 -3.72 17.03 -6.47
C LYS A 100 -3.34 17.22 -7.95
N ASP A 101 -2.07 17.52 -8.23
CA ASP A 101 -1.56 17.64 -9.60
C ASP A 101 -1.35 16.27 -10.28
N VAL A 102 -1.58 15.17 -9.56
CA VAL A 102 -1.50 13.80 -10.06
C VAL A 102 -2.91 13.21 -10.14
N ASN A 103 -3.23 12.60 -11.29
CA ASN A 103 -4.50 11.88 -11.43
C ASN A 103 -4.42 10.53 -10.70
N PHE A 104 -4.74 10.52 -9.41
CA PHE A 104 -4.69 9.31 -8.61
C PHE A 104 -6.00 8.52 -8.70
N ILE A 105 -5.91 7.25 -9.11
CA ILE A 105 -7.05 6.32 -9.18
C ILE A 105 -6.89 5.24 -8.12
N ASN A 106 -7.88 5.15 -7.22
CA ASN A 106 -7.90 4.11 -6.19
C ASN A 106 -8.13 2.73 -6.83
N MET A 107 -7.17 1.85 -6.69
CA MET A 107 -7.18 0.51 -7.29
C MET A 107 -6.37 -0.45 -6.44
N ASP A 108 -6.75 -1.73 -6.39
CA ASP A 108 -5.94 -2.73 -5.70
C ASP A 108 -4.61 -3.01 -6.43
N ILE A 109 -3.63 -3.53 -5.68
CA ILE A 109 -2.27 -3.72 -6.20
C ILE A 109 -2.24 -4.59 -7.47
N PRO A 110 -2.87 -5.77 -7.54
CA PRO A 110 -2.83 -6.61 -8.73
C PRO A 110 -3.42 -5.94 -9.97
N LYS A 111 -4.58 -5.29 -9.82
CA LYS A 111 -5.22 -4.56 -10.91
C LYS A 111 -4.41 -3.35 -11.34
N GLY A 112 -3.85 -2.61 -10.37
CA GLY A 112 -2.97 -1.47 -10.62
C GLY A 112 -1.72 -1.88 -11.41
N MET A 113 -1.07 -2.97 -11.02
CA MET A 113 0.07 -3.52 -11.76
C MET A 113 -0.31 -3.89 -13.21
N THR A 114 -1.44 -4.60 -13.40
CA THR A 114 -1.92 -4.96 -14.74
C THR A 114 -2.22 -3.73 -15.59
N ALA A 115 -2.88 -2.71 -15.04
CA ALA A 115 -3.21 -1.48 -15.75
C ALA A 115 -1.95 -0.72 -16.17
N MET A 116 -0.94 -0.62 -15.29
CA MET A 116 0.33 0.02 -15.59
C MET A 116 1.12 -0.76 -16.66
N MET A 117 1.23 -2.08 -16.53
CA MET A 117 1.94 -2.93 -17.51
C MET A 117 1.30 -2.87 -18.89
N ALA A 118 -0.03 -2.70 -18.97
CA ALA A 118 -0.77 -2.51 -20.21
C ALA A 118 -0.73 -1.06 -20.74
N GLY A 119 0.00 -0.14 -20.08
CA GLY A 119 0.11 1.26 -20.49
C GLY A 119 -1.15 2.11 -20.21
N LYS A 120 -2.16 1.58 -19.50
CA LYS A 120 -3.38 2.30 -19.12
C LYS A 120 -3.20 3.24 -17.94
N ALA A 121 -2.11 3.08 -17.20
CA ALA A 121 -1.65 4.00 -16.17
C ALA A 121 -0.15 4.28 -16.37
N ASP A 122 0.30 5.46 -15.98
CA ASP A 122 1.70 5.85 -16.12
C ASP A 122 2.57 5.24 -15.01
N ALA A 123 2.01 5.08 -13.83
CA ALA A 123 2.67 4.43 -12.69
C ALA A 123 1.68 3.69 -11.81
N ALA A 124 2.18 2.74 -11.04
CA ALA A 124 1.43 1.99 -10.04
C ALA A 124 2.16 1.96 -8.70
N LEU A 125 1.39 1.92 -7.63
CA LEU A 125 1.89 1.72 -6.28
C LEU A 125 1.97 0.22 -6.00
N LEU A 126 3.18 -0.29 -5.85
CA LEU A 126 3.45 -1.71 -5.71
C LEU A 126 4.21 -2.03 -4.41
N ALA A 127 4.07 -3.26 -3.95
CA ALA A 127 4.74 -3.75 -2.76
C ALA A 127 5.41 -5.11 -3.01
N ALA A 128 6.51 -5.37 -2.30
CA ALA A 128 7.20 -6.65 -2.22
C ALA A 128 7.38 -7.31 -3.60
N SER A 129 6.89 -8.53 -3.77
CA SER A 129 7.04 -9.32 -5.01
C SER A 129 6.47 -8.64 -6.26
N GLY A 130 5.48 -7.77 -6.11
CA GLY A 130 4.92 -7.00 -7.23
C GLY A 130 5.93 -6.06 -7.87
N ILE A 131 6.85 -5.49 -7.10
CA ILE A 131 7.92 -4.62 -7.60
C ILE A 131 8.87 -5.42 -8.51
N TYR A 132 9.29 -6.61 -8.04
CA TYR A 132 10.20 -7.47 -8.81
C TYR A 132 9.56 -7.93 -10.13
N LYS A 133 8.33 -8.44 -10.07
CA LYS A 133 7.59 -8.88 -11.26
C LYS A 133 7.40 -7.76 -12.29
N ALA A 134 7.08 -6.56 -11.84
CA ALA A 134 6.93 -5.41 -12.73
C ALA A 134 8.26 -5.02 -13.37
N ASN A 135 9.36 -5.00 -12.60
CA ASN A 135 10.70 -4.69 -13.12
C ASN A 135 11.20 -5.74 -14.11
N GLU A 136 10.95 -7.04 -13.89
CA GLU A 136 11.22 -8.11 -14.86
C GLU A 136 10.44 -7.89 -16.16
N GLY A 137 9.22 -7.37 -16.10
CA GLY A 137 8.41 -6.97 -17.25
C GLY A 137 8.81 -5.65 -17.91
N GLY A 138 9.95 -5.05 -17.54
CA GLY A 138 10.47 -3.82 -18.13
C GLY A 138 10.01 -2.51 -17.48
N ALA A 139 9.16 -2.57 -16.47
CA ALA A 139 8.80 -1.41 -15.65
C ALA A 139 10.03 -0.90 -14.86
N LYS A 140 9.99 0.35 -14.39
CA LYS A 140 11.12 0.96 -13.67
C LYS A 140 10.65 1.56 -12.35
N THR A 141 11.32 1.20 -11.25
CA THR A 141 11.07 1.84 -9.95
C THR A 141 11.47 3.31 -10.00
N ILE A 142 10.51 4.19 -9.67
CA ILE A 142 10.69 5.64 -9.62
C ILE A 142 11.24 6.02 -8.25
N ALA A 143 10.58 5.58 -7.18
CA ALA A 143 10.97 5.81 -5.79
C ALA A 143 10.46 4.69 -4.89
N THR A 144 11.12 4.51 -3.75
CA THR A 144 10.67 3.65 -2.66
C THR A 144 10.32 4.52 -1.43
N ALA A 145 9.79 3.91 -0.38
CA ALA A 145 9.57 4.61 0.88
C ALA A 145 10.88 5.04 1.58
N GLN A 146 12.04 4.53 1.14
CA GLN A 146 13.32 4.85 1.73
C GLN A 146 13.64 6.35 1.66
N GLY A 147 13.95 6.95 2.82
CA GLY A 147 14.22 8.37 2.92
C GLY A 147 12.99 9.28 2.85
N LEU A 148 11.78 8.72 2.63
CA LEU A 148 10.52 9.46 2.54
C LEU A 148 9.64 9.23 3.77
N ILE A 149 9.37 7.97 4.09
CA ILE A 149 8.58 7.57 5.26
C ILE A 149 9.19 6.32 5.87
N GLN A 150 8.83 6.04 7.12
CA GLN A 150 9.23 4.84 7.84
C GLN A 150 8.00 3.97 8.11
N PRO A 151 7.63 3.05 7.18
CA PRO A 151 6.46 2.21 7.36
C PRO A 151 6.72 1.18 8.46
N ASN A 152 5.71 0.98 9.29
CA ASN A 152 5.71 -0.06 10.31
C ASN A 152 4.75 -1.17 9.90
N LEU A 153 5.23 -2.40 9.84
CA LEU A 153 4.41 -3.59 9.72
C LEU A 153 4.22 -4.21 11.10
N VAL A 154 2.97 -4.52 11.40
CA VAL A 154 2.58 -5.03 12.70
C VAL A 154 1.64 -6.22 12.56
N PHE A 155 1.67 -7.13 13.53
CA PHE A 155 0.65 -8.14 13.68
C PHE A 155 -0.57 -7.53 14.37
N THR A 156 -1.74 -7.73 13.80
CA THR A 156 -2.98 -7.12 14.29
C THR A 156 -4.08 -8.14 14.46
N VAL A 157 -5.02 -7.81 15.34
CA VAL A 157 -6.25 -8.56 15.55
C VAL A 157 -7.45 -7.62 15.45
N SER A 158 -8.61 -8.15 15.03
CA SER A 158 -9.86 -7.40 15.07
C SER A 158 -10.24 -7.10 16.54
N GLY A 159 -10.90 -5.96 16.77
CA GLY A 159 -11.34 -5.60 18.12
C GLY A 159 -12.33 -6.62 18.71
N LYS A 160 -13.13 -7.29 17.87
CA LYS A 160 -14.02 -8.38 18.29
C LYS A 160 -13.21 -9.58 18.77
N PHE A 161 -12.27 -10.08 17.96
CA PHE A 161 -11.43 -11.21 18.31
C PHE A 161 -10.62 -10.95 19.59
N ALA A 162 -10.07 -9.75 19.75
CA ALA A 162 -9.32 -9.37 20.97
C ALA A 162 -10.17 -9.38 22.24
N LYS A 163 -11.48 -9.11 22.14
CA LYS A 163 -12.42 -9.18 23.29
C LYS A 163 -12.81 -10.62 23.61
N GLU A 164 -12.99 -11.46 22.61
CA GLU A 164 -13.39 -12.86 22.77
C GLU A 164 -12.23 -13.76 23.21
N HIS A 165 -10.99 -13.36 22.91
CA HIS A 165 -9.75 -14.10 23.19
C HIS A 165 -8.69 -13.18 23.85
N PRO A 166 -8.86 -12.81 25.13
CA PRO A 166 -8.00 -11.82 25.79
C PRO A 166 -6.59 -12.32 26.18
N GLN A 167 -6.23 -13.56 25.87
CA GLN A 167 -4.92 -14.15 26.20
C GLN A 167 -3.85 -13.83 25.18
#